data_2e8f50e868e9b57bdaa67087e81b14e9
#
_entry.id   2e8f50e868e9b57bdaa67087e81b14e9
#
_cell.length_a   1.000
_cell.length_b   1.000
_cell.length_c   1.000
_cell.angle_alpha   90.00
_cell.angle_beta   90.00
_cell.angle_gamma   90.00
#
_symmetry.space_group_name_H-M   'P 1'
#
loop_
_entity.id
_entity.type
_entity.pdbx_description
1 polymer ?
#
loop_
_entity_poly.entity_id
_entity_poly.type
_entity_poly.pdbx_seq_one_letter_code
_entity_poly.pdbx_strand_id
1 'polypeptide(L)'
;MDNFNRRNFLKTAALAGTALAAPVFVRTAAARTTTITIASLLGDDKPETKIWVKIGELVEAKLPGKFKFNIVRNGALGGEKEVAEGVRLGSIQASLSTVSSLSGWAPELQILDLPFLFRDADHVRRTVAGDVGADLKQKLQAQNFVVGDFINYGARHLLTKEPVTRPEQLKGKRIRVIQSPLHTKLWSAFGTTPIGIPITETYNALATGVADAMDLTKSAYAGFKLYEVVPDMTETGHIWASGVIYYASTFWAGLDDEQKAVFQQASSEGAAYFNQLIVDDESKSVETALANGGKLLKPEAFDEWQKGAKGVWNDFAPVVGGIDRIKSIEAA
;
A
#
# COMPACT_ATOMS: atom_id res chain seq x y z
N MET A 1 -71.08 26.81 55.04
CA MET A 1 -70.05 25.87 55.50
C MET A 1 -70.49 24.49 55.05
N ASP A 2 -70.19 24.11 53.83
CA ASP A 2 -70.58 22.82 53.25
C ASP A 2 -69.37 21.90 53.05
N ASN A 3 -69.49 20.75 53.70
CA ASN A 3 -68.50 19.71 53.74
C ASN A 3 -68.35 19.04 52.37
N PHE A 4 -67.24 19.25 51.68
CA PHE A 4 -66.84 18.48 50.51
C PHE A 4 -66.44 17.06 50.96
N ASN A 5 -67.33 16.11 50.67
CA ASN A 5 -67.15 14.72 51.02
C ASN A 5 -66.31 13.97 50.02
N ARG A 6 -65.04 13.62 50.35
CA ARG A 6 -64.05 12.92 49.55
C ARG A 6 -64.49 11.54 49.03
N ARG A 7 -65.66 11.07 49.38
CA ARG A 7 -66.17 9.74 49.04
C ARG A 7 -66.89 9.64 47.70
N ASN A 8 -67.25 10.79 47.09
CA ASN A 8 -68.03 10.81 45.85
C ASN A 8 -67.13 10.99 44.61
N PHE A 9 -65.77 11.19 44.75
CA PHE A 9 -64.88 11.36 43.66
C PHE A 9 -64.36 10.00 43.08
N LEU A 10 -64.62 8.88 43.76
CA LEU A 10 -64.11 7.57 43.33
C LEU A 10 -65.13 6.71 42.58
N LYS A 11 -66.30 7.22 42.24
CA LYS A 11 -67.35 6.43 41.55
C LYS A 11 -67.61 6.83 40.10
N THR A 12 -66.90 7.81 39.55
CA THR A 12 -67.08 8.24 38.15
C THR A 12 -65.80 8.05 37.25
N ALA A 13 -64.85 7.26 37.72
CA ALA A 13 -63.63 7.00 36.94
C ALA A 13 -63.54 5.57 36.35
N ALA A 14 -64.65 4.92 36.15
CA ALA A 14 -64.72 3.54 35.68
C ALA A 14 -65.61 3.43 34.44
N LEU A 15 -65.30 4.08 33.31
CA LEU A 15 -65.83 3.79 32.00
C LEU A 15 -65.26 4.78 30.93
N ALA A 16 -64.00 4.68 30.57
CA ALA A 16 -63.45 5.11 29.30
C ALA A 16 -62.02 4.54 29.14
N GLY A 17 -61.93 3.25 29.17
CA GLY A 17 -60.71 2.52 28.75
C GLY A 17 -60.67 2.38 27.24
N THR A 18 -60.61 3.47 26.49
CA THR A 18 -60.14 3.43 25.11
C THR A 18 -58.61 3.37 25.15
N ALA A 19 -58.07 2.19 24.99
CA ALA A 19 -56.67 1.97 24.72
C ALA A 19 -56.29 2.72 23.42
N LEU A 20 -55.73 3.92 23.59
CA LEU A 20 -54.93 4.59 22.55
C LEU A 20 -53.71 3.72 22.36
N ALA A 21 -53.79 2.79 21.36
CA ALA A 21 -52.64 2.16 20.80
C ALA A 21 -51.81 3.27 20.15
N ALA A 22 -50.92 3.90 20.94
CA ALA A 22 -49.88 4.77 20.38
C ALA A 22 -49.06 3.88 19.43
N PRO A 23 -48.90 4.26 18.15
CA PRO A 23 -48.01 3.54 17.28
C PRO A 23 -46.60 3.60 17.91
N VAL A 24 -46.09 2.43 18.33
CA VAL A 24 -44.71 2.29 18.71
C VAL A 24 -43.94 2.55 17.43
N PHE A 25 -43.50 3.78 17.22
CA PHE A 25 -42.49 4.08 16.25
C PHE A 25 -41.24 3.35 16.73
N VAL A 26 -41.08 2.11 16.28
CA VAL A 26 -39.78 1.43 16.28
C VAL A 26 -38.91 2.30 15.38
N ARG A 27 -38.23 3.29 15.96
CA ARG A 27 -37.08 3.90 15.32
C ARG A 27 -36.11 2.75 15.10
N THR A 28 -36.14 2.15 13.92
CA THR A 28 -34.99 1.41 13.42
C THR A 28 -33.84 2.39 13.55
N ALA A 29 -32.94 2.15 14.49
CA ALA A 29 -31.70 2.88 14.58
C ALA A 29 -31.06 2.71 13.20
N ALA A 30 -31.08 3.77 12.40
CA ALA A 30 -30.39 3.76 11.13
C ALA A 30 -28.96 3.35 11.44
N ALA A 31 -28.54 2.20 10.95
CA ALA A 31 -27.20 1.68 11.21
C ALA A 31 -26.23 2.79 10.77
N ARG A 32 -25.46 3.29 11.74
CA ARG A 32 -24.56 4.44 11.50
C ARG A 32 -23.50 3.99 10.50
N THR A 33 -23.53 4.56 9.29
CA THR A 33 -22.52 4.30 8.28
C THR A 33 -21.13 4.71 8.79
N THR A 34 -20.20 3.78 8.81
CA THR A 34 -18.81 4.05 9.21
C THR A 34 -18.03 4.56 8.00
N THR A 35 -17.46 5.76 8.10
CA THR A 35 -16.58 6.28 7.05
C THR A 35 -15.18 5.73 7.25
N ILE A 36 -14.60 5.20 6.16
CA ILE A 36 -13.24 4.69 6.10
C ILE A 36 -12.43 5.67 5.24
N THR A 37 -11.49 6.39 5.87
CA THR A 37 -10.54 7.23 5.15
C THR A 37 -9.39 6.37 4.66
N ILE A 38 -9.15 6.42 3.35
CA ILE A 38 -8.13 5.64 2.65
C ILE A 38 -7.19 6.60 1.96
N ALA A 39 -5.89 6.44 2.17
CA ALA A 39 -4.88 7.19 1.45
C ALA A 39 -4.44 6.44 0.19
N SER A 40 -4.38 7.15 -0.95
CA SER A 40 -3.80 6.67 -2.20
C SER A 40 -2.82 7.70 -2.76
N LEU A 41 -1.68 7.24 -3.27
CA LEU A 41 -0.63 8.11 -3.82
C LEU A 41 -0.96 8.62 -5.22
N LEU A 42 -1.77 7.88 -5.98
CA LEU A 42 -2.02 8.12 -7.39
C LEU A 42 -3.50 8.48 -7.67
N GLY A 43 -3.78 8.86 -8.91
CA GLY A 43 -5.11 9.25 -9.39
C GLY A 43 -6.03 8.05 -9.69
N ASP A 44 -7.26 8.36 -10.11
CA ASP A 44 -8.32 7.38 -10.36
C ASP A 44 -8.04 6.42 -11.53
N ASP A 45 -7.16 6.80 -12.43
CA ASP A 45 -6.77 6.01 -13.60
C ASP A 45 -5.79 4.88 -13.26
N LYS A 46 -5.13 4.94 -12.08
CA LYS A 46 -4.07 4.00 -11.69
C LYS A 46 -4.57 2.82 -10.85
N PRO A 47 -3.93 1.63 -10.99
CA PRO A 47 -4.27 0.43 -10.22
C PRO A 47 -4.32 0.66 -8.71
N GLU A 48 -3.44 1.51 -8.19
CA GLU A 48 -3.30 1.84 -6.77
C GLU A 48 -4.55 2.51 -6.16
N THR A 49 -5.31 3.26 -6.96
CA THR A 49 -6.60 3.82 -6.54
C THR A 49 -7.76 2.90 -6.90
N LYS A 50 -7.71 2.25 -8.07
CA LYS A 50 -8.75 1.32 -8.54
C LYS A 50 -8.97 0.13 -7.60
N ILE A 51 -7.91 -0.36 -6.94
CA ILE A 51 -8.05 -1.44 -5.95
C ILE A 51 -9.00 -1.06 -4.81
N TRP A 52 -8.95 0.18 -4.33
CA TRP A 52 -9.80 0.64 -3.24
C TRP A 52 -11.25 0.83 -3.68
N VAL A 53 -11.48 1.24 -4.92
CA VAL A 53 -12.83 1.25 -5.50
C VAL A 53 -13.38 -0.16 -5.55
N LYS A 54 -12.59 -1.13 -6.04
CA LYS A 54 -12.98 -2.55 -6.10
C LYS A 54 -13.27 -3.14 -4.73
N ILE A 55 -12.40 -2.92 -3.74
CA ILE A 55 -12.62 -3.37 -2.35
C ILE A 55 -13.91 -2.75 -1.80
N GLY A 56 -14.15 -1.45 -2.06
CA GLY A 56 -15.38 -0.76 -1.63
C GLY A 56 -16.64 -1.38 -2.23
N GLU A 57 -16.63 -1.71 -3.53
CA GLU A 57 -17.75 -2.38 -4.22
C GLU A 57 -18.02 -3.78 -3.61
N LEU A 58 -16.98 -4.54 -3.33
CA LEU A 58 -17.11 -5.89 -2.73
C LEU A 58 -17.65 -5.83 -1.30
N VAL A 59 -17.20 -4.86 -0.51
CA VAL A 59 -17.71 -4.63 0.85
C VAL A 59 -19.15 -4.15 0.81
N GLU A 60 -19.51 -3.21 -0.05
CA GLU A 60 -20.89 -2.72 -0.19
C GLU A 60 -21.85 -3.83 -0.61
N ALA A 61 -21.42 -4.72 -1.50
CA ALA A 61 -22.24 -5.86 -1.95
C ALA A 61 -22.59 -6.85 -0.81
N LYS A 62 -21.73 -6.99 0.20
CA LYS A 62 -21.91 -7.90 1.33
C LYS A 62 -22.47 -7.21 2.59
N LEU A 63 -22.14 -5.95 2.76
CA LEU A 63 -22.48 -5.13 3.95
C LEU A 63 -23.13 -3.80 3.52
N PRO A 64 -24.29 -3.83 2.86
CA PRO A 64 -24.88 -2.66 2.22
C PRO A 64 -25.15 -1.53 3.23
N GLY A 65 -24.64 -0.32 2.90
CA GLY A 65 -24.82 0.89 3.69
C GLY A 65 -24.04 0.93 5.01
N LYS A 66 -23.30 -0.10 5.39
CA LYS A 66 -22.54 -0.13 6.65
C LYS A 66 -21.27 0.69 6.61
N PHE A 67 -20.64 0.81 5.42
CA PHE A 67 -19.35 1.49 5.24
C PHE A 67 -19.38 2.48 4.09
N LYS A 68 -18.68 3.60 4.24
CA LYS A 68 -18.44 4.59 3.19
C LYS A 68 -16.95 4.75 2.97
N PHE A 69 -16.46 4.43 1.79
CA PHE A 69 -15.06 4.58 1.41
C PHE A 69 -14.79 6.03 0.96
N ASN A 70 -13.94 6.74 1.73
CA ASN A 70 -13.43 8.06 1.41
C ASN A 70 -11.99 7.93 0.92
N ILE A 71 -11.80 7.78 -0.38
CA ILE A 71 -10.46 7.59 -0.98
C ILE A 71 -9.85 8.96 -1.23
N VAL A 72 -8.80 9.32 -0.48
CA VAL A 72 -8.03 10.55 -0.65
C VAL A 72 -6.83 10.26 -1.54
N ARG A 73 -6.80 10.89 -2.72
CA ARG A 73 -5.92 10.58 -3.84
C ARG A 73 -4.70 11.49 -3.92
N ASN A 74 -3.81 11.17 -4.88
CA ASN A 74 -2.70 12.04 -5.30
C ASN A 74 -1.75 12.44 -4.16
N GLY A 75 -1.55 11.54 -3.19
CA GLY A 75 -0.65 11.79 -2.07
C GLY A 75 -1.07 12.95 -1.14
N ALA A 76 -2.35 13.35 -1.17
CA ALA A 76 -2.84 14.50 -0.40
C ALA A 76 -2.75 14.31 1.12
N LEU A 77 -2.60 13.05 1.61
CA LEU A 77 -2.38 12.73 3.02
C LEU A 77 -0.89 12.49 3.36
N GLY A 78 0.02 12.77 2.44
CA GLY A 78 1.46 12.58 2.60
C GLY A 78 2.03 11.42 1.80
N GLY A 79 3.32 11.14 1.99
CA GLY A 79 4.01 9.96 1.44
C GLY A 79 3.68 8.69 2.20
N GLU A 80 4.22 7.56 1.72
CA GLU A 80 3.90 6.24 2.28
C GLU A 80 4.18 6.14 3.79
N LYS A 81 5.29 6.72 4.25
CA LYS A 81 5.71 6.64 5.65
C LYS A 81 4.80 7.47 6.57
N GLU A 82 4.47 8.70 6.16
CA GLU A 82 3.54 9.57 6.88
C GLU A 82 2.13 8.96 6.94
N VAL A 83 1.68 8.39 5.82
CA VAL A 83 0.40 7.66 5.74
C VAL A 83 0.41 6.43 6.63
N ALA A 84 1.48 5.62 6.59
CA ALA A 84 1.61 4.44 7.45
C ALA A 84 1.56 4.80 8.95
N GLU A 85 2.22 5.88 9.34
CA GLU A 85 2.11 6.38 10.72
C GLU A 85 0.67 6.80 11.06
N GLY A 86 -0.02 7.48 10.13
CA GLY A 86 -1.43 7.83 10.27
C GLY A 86 -2.33 6.60 10.45
N VAL A 87 -2.08 5.52 9.72
CA VAL A 87 -2.79 4.24 9.87
C VAL A 87 -2.47 3.59 11.21
N ARG A 88 -1.20 3.54 11.60
CA ARG A 88 -0.75 2.98 12.87
C ARG A 88 -1.39 3.67 14.08
N LEU A 89 -1.60 4.98 13.98
CA LEU A 89 -2.25 5.82 15.01
C LEU A 89 -3.79 5.85 14.88
N GLY A 90 -4.36 5.31 13.80
CA GLY A 90 -5.81 5.22 13.56
C GLY A 90 -6.46 6.49 12.98
N SER A 91 -5.69 7.51 12.62
CA SER A 91 -6.22 8.72 11.93
C SER A 91 -6.58 8.45 10.47
N ILE A 92 -5.94 7.47 9.85
CA ILE A 92 -6.26 6.91 8.53
C ILE A 92 -6.65 5.45 8.75
N GLN A 93 -7.74 4.96 8.12
CA GLN A 93 -8.24 3.62 8.37
C GLN A 93 -7.59 2.55 7.51
N ALA A 94 -7.15 2.90 6.29
CA ALA A 94 -6.49 1.95 5.40
C ALA A 94 -5.57 2.65 4.39
N SER A 95 -4.59 1.91 3.90
CA SER A 95 -3.74 2.32 2.77
C SER A 95 -3.08 1.11 2.10
N LEU A 96 -2.44 1.39 0.97
CA LEU A 96 -1.57 0.49 0.23
C LEU A 96 -0.19 1.15 0.17
N SER A 97 0.84 0.45 0.60
CA SER A 97 2.23 0.95 0.57
C SER A 97 3.20 -0.14 0.16
N THR A 98 4.37 0.26 -0.32
CA THR A 98 5.48 -0.67 -0.55
C THR A 98 5.96 -1.29 0.75
N VAL A 99 6.43 -2.53 0.71
CA VAL A 99 7.07 -3.19 1.85
C VAL A 99 8.29 -2.40 2.33
N SER A 100 8.99 -1.75 1.40
CA SER A 100 10.15 -0.89 1.69
C SER A 100 9.82 0.23 2.67
N SER A 101 8.69 0.91 2.48
CA SER A 101 8.27 2.03 3.34
C SER A 101 7.90 1.59 4.75
N LEU A 102 7.42 0.34 4.89
CA LEU A 102 7.03 -0.26 6.17
C LEU A 102 8.22 -0.91 6.90
N SER A 103 9.37 -1.05 6.25
CA SER A 103 10.56 -1.72 6.81
C SER A 103 11.15 -1.06 8.06
N GLY A 104 10.80 0.20 8.32
CA GLY A 104 11.18 0.90 9.56
C GLY A 104 10.47 0.35 10.80
N TRP A 105 9.28 -0.24 10.64
CA TRP A 105 8.51 -0.88 11.71
C TRP A 105 8.67 -2.40 11.73
N ALA A 106 8.75 -3.02 10.56
CA ALA A 106 8.93 -4.46 10.39
C ALA A 106 10.12 -4.72 9.44
N PRO A 107 11.37 -4.71 9.97
CA PRO A 107 12.56 -4.82 9.12
C PRO A 107 12.63 -6.10 8.31
N GLU A 108 11.98 -7.18 8.75
CA GLU A 108 11.91 -8.46 8.06
C GLU A 108 11.22 -8.37 6.68
N LEU A 109 10.39 -7.35 6.45
CA LEU A 109 9.78 -7.08 5.14
C LEU A 109 10.81 -6.91 4.02
N GLN A 110 12.04 -6.53 4.35
CA GLN A 110 13.13 -6.36 3.38
C GLN A 110 13.49 -7.66 2.66
N ILE A 111 13.04 -8.83 3.12
CA ILE A 111 13.17 -10.09 2.37
C ILE A 111 12.51 -9.99 0.99
N LEU A 112 11.39 -9.27 0.87
CA LEU A 112 10.65 -9.10 -0.38
C LEU A 112 11.29 -8.05 -1.31
N ASP A 113 12.25 -7.26 -0.82
CA ASP A 113 12.97 -6.24 -1.59
C ASP A 113 14.42 -6.62 -1.91
N LEU A 114 14.87 -7.82 -1.51
CA LEU A 114 16.23 -8.24 -1.82
C LEU A 114 16.45 -8.26 -3.34
N PRO A 115 17.49 -7.55 -3.84
CA PRO A 115 17.68 -7.40 -5.27
C PRO A 115 18.00 -8.75 -5.94
N PHE A 116 17.36 -8.99 -7.09
CA PHE A 116 17.48 -10.21 -7.90
C PHE A 116 17.14 -11.51 -7.14
N LEU A 117 16.38 -11.43 -6.04
CA LEU A 117 15.88 -12.61 -5.34
C LEU A 117 14.75 -13.28 -6.11
N PHE A 118 13.82 -12.49 -6.61
CA PHE A 118 12.65 -12.98 -7.32
C PHE A 118 12.85 -12.94 -8.84
N ARG A 119 12.42 -14.00 -9.53
CA ARG A 119 12.52 -14.12 -10.99
C ARG A 119 11.41 -13.35 -11.71
N ASP A 120 10.22 -13.37 -11.11
CA ASP A 120 8.99 -12.82 -11.68
C ASP A 120 7.93 -12.54 -10.60
N ALA A 121 6.81 -11.96 -11.00
CA ALA A 121 5.67 -11.67 -10.15
C ALA A 121 5.05 -12.93 -9.52
N ASP A 122 5.04 -14.05 -10.24
CA ASP A 122 4.50 -15.31 -9.74
C ASP A 122 5.37 -15.92 -8.65
N HIS A 123 6.67 -15.75 -8.73
CA HIS A 123 7.59 -16.16 -7.67
C HIS A 123 7.32 -15.36 -6.38
N VAL A 124 7.15 -14.02 -6.48
CA VAL A 124 6.73 -13.20 -5.33
C VAL A 124 5.40 -13.71 -4.76
N ARG A 125 4.39 -13.89 -5.62
CA ARG A 125 3.04 -14.34 -5.24
C ARG A 125 3.07 -15.67 -4.48
N ARG A 126 3.82 -16.67 -4.97
CA ARG A 126 3.96 -17.96 -4.26
C ARG A 126 4.64 -17.79 -2.91
N THR A 127 5.68 -16.97 -2.82
CA THR A 127 6.40 -16.71 -1.58
C THR A 127 5.52 -16.08 -0.51
N VAL A 128 4.74 -15.05 -0.87
CA VAL A 128 3.85 -14.38 0.10
C VAL A 128 2.59 -15.17 0.42
N ALA A 129 2.23 -16.16 -0.39
CA ALA A 129 1.12 -17.08 -0.10
C ALA A 129 1.53 -18.19 0.90
N GLY A 130 2.83 -18.40 1.14
CA GLY A 130 3.37 -19.40 2.05
C GLY A 130 3.77 -18.84 3.41
N ASP A 131 4.65 -19.59 4.10
CA ASP A 131 5.10 -19.29 5.46
C ASP A 131 5.79 -17.92 5.59
N VAL A 132 6.48 -17.47 4.54
CA VAL A 132 7.11 -16.15 4.52
C VAL A 132 6.06 -15.04 4.67
N GLY A 133 4.99 -15.09 3.89
CA GLY A 133 3.92 -14.10 3.99
C GLY A 133 3.16 -14.18 5.31
N ALA A 134 2.94 -15.39 5.85
CA ALA A 134 2.31 -15.57 7.16
C ALA A 134 3.14 -14.93 8.28
N ASP A 135 4.46 -15.15 8.29
CA ASP A 135 5.40 -14.52 9.22
C ASP A 135 5.37 -12.98 9.10
N LEU A 136 5.47 -12.46 7.88
CA LEU A 136 5.45 -11.02 7.65
C LEU A 136 4.13 -10.35 8.07
N LYS A 137 2.99 -11.02 7.89
CA LYS A 137 1.68 -10.55 8.40
C LYS A 137 1.70 -10.43 9.92
N GLN A 138 2.27 -11.41 10.64
CA GLN A 138 2.41 -11.35 12.10
C GLN A 138 3.33 -10.21 12.56
N LYS A 139 4.46 -9.98 11.85
CA LYS A 139 5.38 -8.88 12.15
C LYS A 139 4.69 -7.51 12.01
N LEU A 140 3.92 -7.32 10.95
CA LEU A 140 3.16 -6.09 10.73
C LEU A 140 2.04 -5.92 11.78
N GLN A 141 1.35 -7.01 12.13
CA GLN A 141 0.31 -6.96 13.15
C GLN A 141 0.87 -6.53 14.52
N ALA A 142 2.07 -6.97 14.88
CA ALA A 142 2.76 -6.54 16.10
C ALA A 142 3.09 -5.04 16.10
N GLN A 143 3.05 -4.38 14.93
CA GLN A 143 3.28 -2.96 14.74
C GLN A 143 1.98 -2.16 14.52
N ASN A 144 0.82 -2.73 14.85
CA ASN A 144 -0.52 -2.14 14.69
C ASN A 144 -0.98 -1.99 13.21
N PHE A 145 -0.46 -2.79 12.30
CA PHE A 145 -0.94 -2.90 10.93
C PHE A 145 -1.66 -4.24 10.72
N VAL A 146 -2.95 -4.21 10.39
CA VAL A 146 -3.67 -5.43 10.01
C VAL A 146 -3.55 -5.61 8.50
N VAL A 147 -2.91 -6.68 8.08
CA VAL A 147 -2.67 -6.96 6.66
C VAL A 147 -3.91 -7.55 6.00
N GLY A 148 -4.42 -6.87 4.97
CA GLY A 148 -5.44 -7.40 4.08
C GLY A 148 -4.84 -8.44 3.12
N ASP A 149 -3.89 -8.01 2.29
CA ASP A 149 -3.11 -8.91 1.43
C ASP A 149 -1.84 -8.23 0.89
N PHE A 150 -1.01 -9.01 0.18
CA PHE A 150 0.13 -8.52 -0.57
C PHE A 150 -0.23 -8.31 -2.05
N ILE A 151 0.41 -7.33 -2.68
CA ILE A 151 0.30 -7.07 -4.13
C ILE A 151 1.69 -6.95 -4.75
N ASN A 152 1.76 -7.01 -6.08
CA ASN A 152 2.97 -6.78 -6.84
C ASN A 152 2.82 -5.51 -7.69
N TYR A 153 3.72 -4.54 -7.49
CA TYR A 153 3.79 -3.29 -8.26
C TYR A 153 4.54 -3.42 -9.58
N GLY A 154 5.12 -4.59 -9.89
CA GLY A 154 6.01 -4.81 -11.02
C GLY A 154 7.49 -4.67 -10.68
N ALA A 155 8.33 -4.80 -11.71
CA ALA A 155 9.77 -4.68 -11.55
C ALA A 155 10.22 -3.21 -11.44
N ARG A 156 11.21 -2.96 -10.59
CA ARG A 156 11.86 -1.65 -10.46
C ARG A 156 13.02 -1.54 -11.45
N HIS A 157 13.14 -0.36 -12.03
CA HIS A 157 14.13 -0.02 -13.05
C HIS A 157 14.89 1.25 -12.65
N LEU A 158 16.12 1.39 -13.10
CA LEU A 158 16.91 2.60 -12.89
C LEU A 158 16.39 3.72 -13.79
N LEU A 159 16.25 4.92 -13.23
CA LEU A 159 15.81 6.14 -13.89
C LEU A 159 16.87 7.22 -13.74
N THR A 160 17.27 7.83 -14.86
CA THR A 160 18.37 8.80 -14.87
C THR A 160 18.09 9.99 -15.81
N LYS A 161 18.78 11.10 -15.56
CA LYS A 161 18.72 12.30 -16.44
C LYS A 161 19.44 12.10 -17.76
N GLU A 162 20.47 11.27 -17.76
CA GLU A 162 21.28 10.91 -18.91
C GLU A 162 21.41 9.38 -19.00
N PRO A 163 21.66 8.81 -20.17
CA PRO A 163 21.75 7.36 -20.34
C PRO A 163 22.79 6.72 -19.41
N VAL A 164 22.37 5.72 -18.66
CA VAL A 164 23.20 4.88 -17.80
C VAL A 164 22.84 3.44 -18.10
N THR A 165 23.66 2.72 -18.84
CA THR A 165 23.46 1.31 -19.20
C THR A 165 24.35 0.36 -18.40
N ARG A 166 25.41 0.85 -17.79
CA ARG A 166 26.40 0.08 -17.02
C ARG A 166 26.53 0.60 -15.59
N PRO A 167 26.76 -0.29 -14.60
CA PRO A 167 26.79 0.09 -13.19
C PRO A 167 27.88 1.10 -12.84
N GLU A 168 29.05 1.05 -13.46
CA GLU A 168 30.15 1.98 -13.19
C GLU A 168 29.84 3.43 -13.53
N GLN A 169 28.87 3.68 -14.42
CA GLN A 169 28.40 5.04 -14.77
C GLN A 169 27.62 5.71 -13.62
N LEU A 170 27.21 4.96 -12.61
CA LEU A 170 26.52 5.49 -11.43
C LEU A 170 27.46 6.12 -10.41
N LYS A 171 28.76 5.83 -10.47
CA LYS A 171 29.72 6.29 -9.47
C LYS A 171 29.67 7.79 -9.26
N GLY A 172 29.47 8.19 -8.00
CA GLY A 172 29.41 9.60 -7.59
C GLY A 172 28.08 10.30 -7.85
N LYS A 173 27.10 9.65 -8.52
CA LYS A 173 25.76 10.23 -8.70
C LYS A 173 24.98 10.22 -7.39
N ARG A 174 24.16 11.23 -7.18
CA ARG A 174 23.18 11.27 -6.09
C ARG A 174 21.91 10.56 -6.55
N ILE A 175 21.50 9.55 -5.81
CA ILE A 175 20.32 8.77 -6.16
C ILE A 175 19.23 8.92 -5.09
N ARG A 176 18.02 9.29 -5.52
CA ARG A 176 16.86 9.24 -4.64
C ARG A 176 16.52 7.78 -4.36
N VAL A 177 16.36 7.45 -3.11
CA VAL A 177 15.87 6.14 -2.66
C VAL A 177 14.63 6.28 -1.81
N ILE A 178 13.82 5.21 -1.76
CA ILE A 178 12.80 5.09 -0.74
C ILE A 178 13.48 5.05 0.64
N GLN A 179 12.81 5.53 1.68
CA GLN A 179 13.35 5.62 3.04
C GLN A 179 13.51 4.22 3.68
N SER A 180 14.34 3.38 3.08
CA SER A 180 14.62 1.99 3.48
C SER A 180 16.13 1.76 3.59
N PRO A 181 16.61 1.09 4.66
CA PRO A 181 18.01 0.74 4.81
C PRO A 181 18.55 -0.11 3.66
N LEU A 182 17.75 -1.05 3.16
CA LEU A 182 18.13 -1.92 2.05
C LEU A 182 18.38 -1.11 0.77
N HIS A 183 17.47 -0.23 0.38
CA HIS A 183 17.64 0.59 -0.81
C HIS A 183 18.84 1.54 -0.70
N THR A 184 19.07 2.10 0.49
CA THR A 184 20.29 2.90 0.76
C THR A 184 21.55 2.06 0.55
N LYS A 185 21.60 0.85 1.12
CA LYS A 185 22.77 -0.03 1.00
C LYS A 185 22.97 -0.51 -0.43
N LEU A 186 21.89 -0.91 -1.11
CA LEU A 186 21.91 -1.35 -2.50
C LEU A 186 22.58 -0.33 -3.41
N TRP A 187 22.11 0.90 -3.38
CA TRP A 187 22.64 1.92 -4.28
C TRP A 187 24.02 2.43 -3.86
N SER A 188 24.35 2.43 -2.55
CA SER A 188 25.71 2.67 -2.08
C SER A 188 26.72 1.65 -2.64
N ALA A 189 26.32 0.40 -2.85
CA ALA A 189 27.19 -0.65 -3.42
C ALA A 189 27.63 -0.34 -4.86
N PHE A 190 26.88 0.51 -5.58
CA PHE A 190 27.23 1.00 -6.91
C PHE A 190 28.02 2.33 -6.88
N GLY A 191 28.47 2.77 -5.70
CA GLY A 191 29.27 4.00 -5.54
C GLY A 191 28.46 5.29 -5.67
N THR A 192 27.13 5.22 -5.51
CA THR A 192 26.27 6.41 -5.47
C THR A 192 26.22 7.02 -4.08
N THR A 193 25.62 8.21 -3.98
CA THR A 193 25.19 8.84 -2.73
C THR A 193 23.67 8.76 -2.63
N PRO A 194 23.10 7.78 -1.90
CA PRO A 194 21.66 7.65 -1.74
C PRO A 194 21.08 8.74 -0.83
N ILE A 195 19.92 9.26 -1.21
CA ILE A 195 19.17 10.26 -0.45
C ILE A 195 17.73 9.74 -0.28
N GLY A 196 17.32 9.51 0.97
CA GLY A 196 15.97 9.04 1.31
C GLY A 196 14.96 10.18 1.21
N ILE A 197 14.16 10.19 0.13
CA ILE A 197 13.16 11.24 -0.14
C ILE A 197 11.80 10.57 -0.37
N PRO A 198 10.70 11.05 0.27
CA PRO A 198 9.34 10.59 -0.01
C PRO A 198 9.00 10.71 -1.50
N ILE A 199 8.15 9.80 -2.00
CA ILE A 199 7.80 9.81 -3.44
C ILE A 199 7.09 11.12 -3.84
N THR A 200 6.31 11.70 -2.94
CA THR A 200 5.59 12.97 -3.14
C THR A 200 6.51 14.18 -3.37
N GLU A 201 7.77 14.10 -2.93
CA GLU A 201 8.77 15.16 -3.08
C GLU A 201 9.79 14.85 -4.20
N THR A 202 9.74 13.65 -4.74
CA THR A 202 10.79 13.12 -5.64
C THR A 202 10.88 13.89 -6.95
N TYR A 203 9.74 14.25 -7.56
CA TYR A 203 9.74 15.05 -8.79
C TYR A 203 10.53 16.36 -8.62
N ASN A 204 10.23 17.12 -7.55
CA ASN A 204 10.91 18.37 -7.27
C ASN A 204 12.39 18.17 -6.95
N ALA A 205 12.74 17.14 -6.19
CA ALA A 205 14.13 16.83 -5.86
C ALA A 205 14.97 16.52 -7.12
N LEU A 206 14.40 15.81 -8.09
CA LEU A 206 15.03 15.53 -9.39
C LEU A 206 15.09 16.80 -10.26
N ALA A 207 13.99 17.55 -10.37
CA ALA A 207 13.93 18.77 -11.17
C ALA A 207 14.93 19.82 -10.71
N THR A 208 15.09 20.00 -9.40
CA THR A 208 16.02 21.00 -8.80
C THR A 208 17.46 20.48 -8.66
N GLY A 209 17.71 19.22 -9.01
CA GLY A 209 19.06 18.66 -8.94
C GLY A 209 19.52 18.27 -7.53
N VAL A 210 18.61 18.06 -6.58
CA VAL A 210 18.93 17.44 -5.27
C VAL A 210 19.34 15.98 -5.49
N ALA A 211 18.70 15.28 -6.45
CA ALA A 211 19.08 13.97 -6.90
C ALA A 211 19.27 13.95 -8.44
N ASP A 212 20.11 13.03 -8.93
CA ASP A 212 20.45 12.87 -10.35
C ASP A 212 19.79 11.63 -10.95
N ALA A 213 19.38 10.69 -10.09
CA ALA A 213 18.82 9.40 -10.45
C ALA A 213 17.82 8.92 -9.40
N MET A 214 17.06 7.90 -9.73
CA MET A 214 16.21 7.12 -8.83
C MET A 214 15.94 5.74 -9.41
N ASP A 215 15.17 4.92 -8.72
CA ASP A 215 14.60 3.68 -9.26
C ASP A 215 13.10 3.61 -8.97
N LEU A 216 12.32 3.05 -9.90
CA LEU A 216 10.87 2.92 -9.75
C LEU A 216 10.29 1.87 -10.72
N THR A 217 9.02 1.50 -10.49
CA THR A 217 8.22 0.67 -11.40
C THR A 217 7.66 1.50 -12.56
N LYS A 218 7.36 0.84 -13.69
CA LYS A 218 6.86 1.49 -14.90
C LYS A 218 5.55 2.27 -14.69
N SER A 219 4.61 1.67 -13.96
CA SER A 219 3.32 2.29 -13.65
C SER A 219 3.49 3.59 -12.86
N ALA A 220 4.27 3.57 -11.78
CA ALA A 220 4.50 4.74 -10.95
C ALA A 220 5.37 5.80 -11.67
N TYR A 221 6.32 5.40 -12.50
CA TYR A 221 7.11 6.31 -13.36
C TYR A 221 6.21 7.21 -14.21
N ALA A 222 5.24 6.63 -14.89
CA ALA A 222 4.27 7.40 -15.66
C ALA A 222 3.27 8.14 -14.77
N GLY A 223 2.80 7.50 -13.68
CA GLY A 223 1.83 8.08 -12.77
C GLY A 223 2.31 9.37 -12.08
N PHE A 224 3.59 9.46 -11.76
CA PHE A 224 4.24 10.67 -11.22
C PHE A 224 4.90 11.55 -12.30
N LYS A 225 4.73 11.22 -13.59
CA LYS A 225 5.31 11.95 -14.74
C LYS A 225 6.82 12.12 -14.65
N LEU A 226 7.52 11.17 -14.09
CA LEU A 226 8.96 11.28 -13.83
C LEU A 226 9.79 11.25 -15.13
N TYR A 227 9.21 10.84 -16.24
CA TYR A 227 9.81 10.95 -17.57
C TYR A 227 10.17 12.41 -17.96
N GLU A 228 9.53 13.40 -17.34
CA GLU A 228 9.86 14.82 -17.57
C GLU A 228 11.19 15.24 -16.94
N VAL A 229 11.66 14.55 -15.90
CA VAL A 229 12.85 14.93 -15.10
C VAL A 229 13.95 13.87 -15.09
N VAL A 230 13.63 12.60 -15.33
CA VAL A 230 14.55 11.46 -15.50
C VAL A 230 14.06 10.60 -16.66
N PRO A 231 14.28 11.08 -17.92
CA PRO A 231 13.70 10.46 -19.11
C PRO A 231 14.27 9.09 -19.45
N ASP A 232 15.47 8.75 -19.01
CA ASP A 232 16.16 7.53 -19.38
C ASP A 232 15.86 6.43 -18.35
N MET A 233 15.10 5.40 -18.77
CA MET A 233 14.81 4.21 -17.97
C MET A 233 15.67 3.05 -18.44
N THR A 234 16.60 2.58 -17.62
CA THR A 234 17.35 1.35 -17.86
C THR A 234 16.62 0.18 -17.21
N GLU A 235 16.20 -0.78 -18.01
CA GLU A 235 15.37 -1.91 -17.59
C GLU A 235 16.16 -2.94 -16.79
N THR A 236 16.68 -2.54 -15.63
CA THR A 236 17.47 -3.40 -14.75
C THR A 236 16.69 -4.51 -14.09
N GLY A 237 15.39 -4.31 -13.81
CA GLY A 237 14.55 -5.32 -13.17
C GLY A 237 15.09 -5.84 -11.84
N HIS A 238 15.81 -5.02 -11.11
CA HIS A 238 16.63 -5.43 -9.97
C HIS A 238 15.84 -5.80 -8.71
N ILE A 239 14.57 -5.36 -8.58
CA ILE A 239 13.66 -5.72 -7.50
C ILE A 239 12.26 -5.91 -8.07
N TRP A 240 11.56 -6.97 -7.70
CA TRP A 240 10.12 -7.10 -7.88
C TRP A 240 9.43 -6.44 -6.69
N ALA A 241 8.88 -5.24 -6.91
CA ALA A 241 8.35 -4.43 -5.84
C ALA A 241 7.05 -5.02 -5.28
N SER A 242 7.06 -5.35 -4.01
CA SER A 242 5.87 -5.83 -3.29
C SER A 242 5.22 -4.71 -2.51
N GLY A 243 3.89 -4.77 -2.40
CA GLY A 243 3.10 -3.87 -1.57
C GLY A 243 2.18 -4.61 -0.63
N VAL A 244 1.65 -3.88 0.33
CA VAL A 244 0.76 -4.38 1.38
C VAL A 244 -0.50 -3.55 1.42
N ILE A 245 -1.66 -4.20 1.31
CA ILE A 245 -2.96 -3.63 1.70
C ILE A 245 -3.04 -3.75 3.22
N TYR A 246 -3.21 -2.66 3.93
CA TYR A 246 -3.24 -2.69 5.38
C TYR A 246 -4.28 -1.73 5.97
N TYR A 247 -4.76 -2.13 7.15
CA TYR A 247 -5.78 -1.42 7.93
C TYR A 247 -5.23 -1.03 9.30
N ALA A 248 -5.76 0.04 9.87
CA ALA A 248 -5.50 0.42 11.24
C ALA A 248 -6.04 -0.63 12.21
N SER A 249 -5.23 -1.06 13.18
CA SER A 249 -5.67 -2.00 14.22
C SER A 249 -6.86 -1.49 15.00
N THR A 250 -6.95 -0.19 15.24
CA THR A 250 -8.10 0.45 15.92
C THR A 250 -9.38 0.35 15.10
N PHE A 251 -9.32 0.54 13.78
CA PHE A 251 -10.46 0.32 12.89
C PHE A 251 -10.87 -1.15 12.90
N TRP A 252 -9.90 -2.06 12.73
CA TRP A 252 -10.15 -3.51 12.68
C TRP A 252 -10.73 -4.07 13.96
N ALA A 253 -10.32 -3.56 15.12
CA ALA A 253 -10.86 -3.95 16.44
C ALA A 253 -12.33 -3.56 16.61
N GLY A 254 -12.80 -2.53 15.91
CA GLY A 254 -14.21 -2.11 15.92
C GLY A 254 -15.13 -2.95 15.02
N LEU A 255 -14.58 -3.87 14.21
CA LEU A 255 -15.34 -4.74 13.33
C LEU A 255 -15.78 -6.02 14.04
N ASP A 256 -17.00 -6.49 13.76
CA ASP A 256 -17.43 -7.83 14.13
C ASP A 256 -16.78 -8.90 13.21
N ASP A 257 -16.98 -10.19 13.54
CA ASP A 257 -16.31 -11.28 12.84
C ASP A 257 -16.79 -11.43 11.37
N GLU A 258 -18.07 -11.14 11.10
CA GLU A 258 -18.60 -11.10 9.73
C GLU A 258 -17.94 -10.01 8.91
N GLN A 259 -17.85 -8.80 9.47
CA GLN A 259 -17.20 -7.66 8.83
C GLN A 259 -15.73 -7.92 8.56
N LYS A 260 -14.99 -8.48 9.53
CA LYS A 260 -13.58 -8.87 9.35
C LYS A 260 -13.41 -9.86 8.20
N ALA A 261 -14.27 -10.89 8.14
CA ALA A 261 -14.22 -11.89 7.07
C ALA A 261 -14.49 -11.25 5.70
N VAL A 262 -15.48 -10.34 5.60
CA VAL A 262 -15.77 -9.61 4.36
C VAL A 262 -14.60 -8.73 3.93
N PHE A 263 -14.01 -7.95 4.84
CA PHE A 263 -12.84 -7.12 4.52
C PHE A 263 -11.62 -7.95 4.11
N GLN A 264 -11.39 -9.08 4.77
CA GLN A 264 -10.29 -9.99 4.41
C GLN A 264 -10.48 -10.57 3.02
N GLN A 265 -11.68 -11.06 2.70
CA GLN A 265 -12.01 -11.58 1.37
C GLN A 265 -11.91 -10.48 0.30
N ALA A 266 -12.50 -9.31 0.55
CA ALA A 266 -12.45 -8.18 -0.37
C ALA A 266 -11.02 -7.70 -0.64
N SER A 267 -10.14 -7.75 0.37
CA SER A 267 -8.72 -7.42 0.20
C SER A 267 -8.00 -8.44 -0.69
N SER A 268 -8.24 -9.73 -0.51
CA SER A 268 -7.63 -10.77 -1.37
C SER A 268 -8.13 -10.70 -2.81
N GLU A 269 -9.43 -10.49 -3.02
CA GLU A 269 -9.99 -10.27 -4.36
C GLU A 269 -9.48 -8.97 -4.98
N GLY A 270 -9.34 -7.91 -4.17
CA GLY A 270 -8.74 -6.63 -4.58
C GLY A 270 -7.27 -6.78 -4.99
N ALA A 271 -6.49 -7.56 -4.24
CA ALA A 271 -5.10 -7.86 -4.58
C ALA A 271 -4.97 -8.62 -5.91
N ALA A 272 -5.82 -9.62 -6.13
CA ALA A 272 -5.89 -10.34 -7.40
C ALA A 272 -6.24 -9.39 -8.56
N TYR A 273 -7.24 -8.52 -8.36
CA TYR A 273 -7.63 -7.51 -9.34
C TYR A 273 -6.49 -6.53 -9.64
N PHE A 274 -5.78 -6.05 -8.60
CA PHE A 274 -4.61 -5.18 -8.78
C PHE A 274 -3.53 -5.86 -9.64
N ASN A 275 -3.20 -7.12 -9.31
CA ASN A 275 -2.16 -7.87 -10.01
C ASN A 275 -2.51 -8.14 -11.49
N GLN A 276 -3.80 -8.16 -11.86
CA GLN A 276 -4.23 -8.18 -13.25
C GLN A 276 -4.07 -6.82 -13.92
N LEU A 277 -4.50 -5.75 -13.23
CA LEU A 277 -4.45 -4.40 -13.77
C LEU A 277 -3.04 -3.91 -14.02
N ILE A 278 -2.07 -4.28 -13.17
CA ILE A 278 -0.71 -3.75 -13.23
C ILE A 278 0.00 -4.16 -14.52
N VAL A 279 -0.29 -5.33 -15.05
CA VAL A 279 0.31 -5.81 -16.32
C VAL A 279 -0.08 -4.91 -17.49
N ASP A 280 -1.37 -4.61 -17.61
CA ASP A 280 -1.89 -3.71 -18.66
C ASP A 280 -1.44 -2.26 -18.43
N ASP A 281 -1.40 -1.83 -17.17
CA ASP A 281 -1.01 -0.47 -16.82
C ASP A 281 0.48 -0.22 -17.07
N GLU A 282 1.36 -1.20 -16.84
CA GLU A 282 2.79 -1.09 -17.17
C GLU A 282 3.00 -0.83 -18.66
N SER A 283 2.30 -1.55 -19.53
CA SER A 283 2.40 -1.37 -20.99
C SER A 283 1.97 0.03 -21.40
N LYS A 284 0.79 0.49 -20.93
CA LYS A 284 0.28 1.83 -21.20
C LYS A 284 1.16 2.93 -20.61
N SER A 285 1.76 2.67 -19.46
CA SER A 285 2.67 3.60 -18.78
C SER A 285 3.96 3.80 -19.57
N VAL A 286 4.50 2.72 -20.15
CA VAL A 286 5.65 2.78 -21.07
C VAL A 286 5.28 3.58 -22.32
N GLU A 287 4.16 3.29 -22.97
CA GLU A 287 3.70 4.05 -24.14
C GLU A 287 3.56 5.54 -23.81
N THR A 288 2.97 5.87 -22.67
CA THR A 288 2.83 7.24 -22.20
C THR A 288 4.18 7.91 -21.99
N ALA A 289 5.12 7.24 -21.34
CA ALA A 289 6.45 7.79 -21.11
C ALA A 289 7.19 8.05 -22.43
N LEU A 290 7.17 7.08 -23.35
CA LEU A 290 7.80 7.21 -24.68
C LEU A 290 7.20 8.35 -25.49
N ALA A 291 5.88 8.50 -25.49
CA ALA A 291 5.18 9.59 -26.19
C ALA A 291 5.53 10.98 -25.63
N ASN A 292 6.04 11.06 -24.40
CA ASN A 292 6.41 12.31 -23.71
C ASN A 292 7.93 12.46 -23.49
N GLY A 293 8.75 11.81 -24.31
CA GLY A 293 10.20 11.99 -24.33
C GLY A 293 11.01 11.04 -23.46
N GLY A 294 10.34 10.12 -22.75
CA GLY A 294 11.02 9.02 -22.05
C GLY A 294 11.70 8.07 -23.04
N LYS A 295 12.71 7.36 -22.55
CA LYS A 295 13.49 6.39 -23.34
C LYS A 295 13.67 5.11 -22.53
N LEU A 296 13.54 3.96 -23.20
CA LEU A 296 13.87 2.67 -22.62
C LEU A 296 15.25 2.24 -23.08
N LEU A 297 16.09 1.90 -22.11
CA LEU A 297 17.44 1.43 -22.31
C LEU A 297 17.58 -0.01 -21.79
N LYS A 298 18.35 -0.82 -22.49
CA LYS A 298 18.71 -2.15 -22.00
C LYS A 298 19.98 -2.04 -21.15
N PRO A 299 20.05 -2.71 -20.01
CA PRO A 299 21.27 -2.76 -19.23
C PRO A 299 22.34 -3.54 -19.99
N GLU A 300 23.54 -3.00 -20.01
CA GLU A 300 24.76 -3.68 -20.43
C GLU A 300 25.45 -4.29 -19.20
N ALA A 301 26.29 -5.29 -19.40
CA ALA A 301 27.03 -5.96 -18.32
C ALA A 301 26.09 -6.44 -17.18
N PHE A 302 25.00 -7.12 -17.53
CA PHE A 302 23.94 -7.49 -16.59
C PHE A 302 24.44 -8.28 -15.38
N ASP A 303 25.45 -9.15 -15.59
CA ASP A 303 26.08 -9.91 -14.50
C ASP A 303 26.76 -9.00 -13.45
N GLU A 304 27.27 -7.83 -13.87
CA GLU A 304 27.86 -6.85 -12.95
C GLU A 304 26.79 -6.15 -12.11
N TRP A 305 25.61 -5.87 -12.71
CA TRP A 305 24.44 -5.39 -11.97
C TRP A 305 24.01 -6.40 -10.91
N GLN A 306 23.88 -7.68 -11.30
CA GLN A 306 23.46 -8.73 -10.37
C GLN A 306 24.49 -8.92 -9.24
N LYS A 307 25.78 -9.02 -9.60
CA LYS A 307 26.86 -9.24 -8.62
C LYS A 307 26.97 -8.10 -7.62
N GLY A 308 26.93 -6.85 -8.10
CA GLY A 308 26.97 -5.67 -7.24
C GLY A 308 25.76 -5.60 -6.28
N ALA A 309 24.57 -5.87 -6.78
CA ALA A 309 23.35 -5.83 -6.00
C ALA A 309 23.23 -6.99 -4.99
N LYS A 310 23.51 -8.23 -5.39
CA LYS A 310 23.43 -9.41 -4.50
C LYS A 310 24.43 -9.36 -3.34
N GLY A 311 25.46 -8.53 -3.43
CA GLY A 311 26.40 -8.29 -2.31
C GLY A 311 25.70 -7.86 -1.01
N VAL A 312 24.55 -7.19 -1.10
CA VAL A 312 23.79 -6.74 0.09
C VAL A 312 23.05 -7.87 0.82
N TRP A 313 22.88 -9.06 0.22
CA TRP A 313 22.15 -10.16 0.86
C TRP A 313 22.76 -10.57 2.19
N ASN A 314 24.10 -10.63 2.27
CA ASN A 314 24.79 -10.98 3.52
C ASN A 314 24.57 -9.93 4.62
N ASP A 315 24.49 -8.65 4.25
CA ASP A 315 24.25 -7.56 5.20
C ASP A 315 22.84 -7.66 5.80
N PHE A 316 21.86 -8.09 5.00
CA PHE A 316 20.46 -8.19 5.43
C PHE A 316 20.02 -9.57 5.91
N ALA A 317 20.81 -10.62 5.68
CA ALA A 317 20.52 -11.97 6.15
C ALA A 317 20.13 -12.03 7.64
N PRO A 318 20.84 -11.38 8.59
CA PRO A 318 20.44 -11.40 10.00
C PRO A 318 19.06 -10.79 10.27
N VAL A 319 18.64 -9.82 9.44
CA VAL A 319 17.38 -9.10 9.59
C VAL A 319 16.21 -9.92 9.05
N VAL A 320 16.41 -10.63 7.93
CA VAL A 320 15.35 -11.29 7.18
C VAL A 320 15.21 -12.79 7.49
N GLY A 321 15.88 -13.29 8.52
CA GLY A 321 15.76 -14.68 8.97
C GLY A 321 16.86 -15.62 8.48
N GLY A 322 17.99 -15.08 8.01
CA GLY A 322 19.20 -15.83 7.67
C GLY A 322 19.40 -16.06 6.18
N ILE A 323 20.66 -16.36 5.83
CA ILE A 323 21.04 -16.59 4.41
C ILE A 323 20.37 -17.85 3.84
N ASP A 324 20.09 -18.85 4.65
CA ASP A 324 19.44 -20.08 4.21
C ASP A 324 17.98 -19.82 3.80
N ARG A 325 17.28 -18.94 4.52
CA ARG A 325 15.94 -18.47 4.13
C ARG A 325 15.97 -17.77 2.77
N ILE A 326 16.95 -16.90 2.54
CA ILE A 326 17.12 -16.21 1.27
C ILE A 326 17.33 -17.22 0.14
N LYS A 327 18.26 -18.18 0.31
CA LYS A 327 18.56 -19.22 -0.67
C LYS A 327 17.37 -20.15 -0.92
N SER A 328 16.59 -20.47 0.10
CA SER A 328 15.38 -21.29 -0.04
C SER A 328 14.34 -20.58 -0.92
N ILE A 329 14.17 -19.27 -0.75
CA ILE A 329 13.28 -18.48 -1.60
C ILE A 329 13.83 -18.40 -3.02
N GLU A 330 15.13 -18.13 -3.21
CA GLU A 330 15.75 -18.06 -4.54
C GLU A 330 15.55 -19.34 -5.35
N ALA A 331 15.58 -20.48 -4.69
CA ALA A 331 15.45 -21.81 -5.31
C ALA A 331 13.99 -22.24 -5.58
N ALA A 332 12.98 -21.61 -4.95
CA ALA A 332 11.56 -21.96 -5.08
C ALA A 332 10.96 -21.41 -6.40
#